data_e552ec2fc97d4e25df5ae746c0bf4422
#
_entry.id   e552ec2fc97d4e25df5ae746c0bf4422
#
_cell.length_a   1.000
_cell.length_b   1.000
_cell.length_c   1.000
_cell.angle_alpha   90.00
_cell.angle_beta   90.00
_cell.angle_gamma   90.00
#
_symmetry.space_group_name_H-M   'P 1'
#
loop_
_entity.id
_entity.type
_entity.pdbx_description
1 polymer ?
#
loop_
_entity_poly.entity_id
_entity_poly.type
_entity_poly.pdbx_seq_one_letter_code
_entity_poly.pdbx_strand_id
1 'polypeptide(L)'
;MDIKITPKKLSGTVNIPSSKSMTHRMLICAALSDGISEISNITFSKDIYATINALESSGAKIKIDSNTVTVQGIRKDVPENAEIDCCESGSTLRFMIPITSALGIKAVYKGQGRLPERPITPYIRELSKLGITFDYNNTMPFTVSGKLQSGTFELEGNISSQFITGMLFALPLLDGDSNIVLTSPLESKPYADMTIKCLELFGIKITETENGYFIKGNQNYKAHNSAVEGDYSQAAFFYVANVLGNNITINNLVTDSTQGDKKIVEITENLCYNGTDKPSGFTVDARDIPDLVPILGVLGTFCDGKSVITGAERLKIKESDRLAATSVAINALGGQITPTEDGLIISHAKLTGGTADSFGDHRIAMSAAIAATICSQPVIIKNADSVEKSYPDFFKDYNNLGGNADVITF
;
A
#
# COMPACT_ATOMS: atom_id res chain seq x y z
N MET A 1 1.31 -3.96 -21.07
CA MET A 1 1.52 -5.42 -21.32
C MET A 1 0.24 -6.16 -20.98
N ASP A 2 -0.19 -7.07 -21.87
CA ASP A 2 -1.36 -7.93 -21.61
C ASP A 2 -0.90 -9.35 -21.36
N ILE A 3 -1.61 -10.07 -20.47
CA ILE A 3 -1.30 -11.46 -20.09
C ILE A 3 -2.53 -12.34 -20.40
N LYS A 4 -2.27 -13.49 -21.04
CA LYS A 4 -3.27 -14.54 -21.19
C LYS A 4 -2.99 -15.63 -20.16
N ILE A 5 -4.00 -15.99 -19.38
CA ILE A 5 -3.94 -17.08 -18.42
C ILE A 5 -4.84 -18.22 -18.91
N THR A 6 -4.25 -19.40 -19.07
CA THR A 6 -5.01 -20.62 -19.25
C THR A 6 -5.35 -21.21 -17.88
N PRO A 7 -6.64 -21.46 -17.57
CA PRO A 7 -7.05 -21.94 -16.26
C PRO A 7 -6.32 -23.20 -15.84
N LYS A 8 -5.72 -23.15 -14.66
CA LYS A 8 -5.01 -24.27 -14.05
C LYS A 8 -4.88 -24.07 -12.54
N LYS A 9 -4.95 -25.17 -11.79
CA LYS A 9 -4.70 -25.12 -10.35
C LYS A 9 -3.22 -24.91 -10.06
N LEU A 10 -2.95 -24.07 -9.07
CA LEU A 10 -1.61 -23.76 -8.58
C LEU A 10 -1.25 -24.71 -7.44
N SER A 11 0.01 -25.10 -7.35
CA SER A 11 0.54 -25.90 -6.25
C SER A 11 2.04 -25.65 -6.07
N GLY A 12 2.54 -25.84 -4.87
CA GLY A 12 3.95 -25.64 -4.55
C GLY A 12 4.16 -24.61 -3.45
N THR A 13 5.33 -23.98 -3.44
CA THR A 13 5.72 -23.03 -2.41
C THR A 13 6.02 -21.66 -3.03
N VAL A 14 5.48 -20.61 -2.42
CA VAL A 14 5.78 -19.21 -2.76
C VAL A 14 6.45 -18.50 -1.58
N ASN A 15 7.50 -17.75 -1.86
CA ASN A 15 8.10 -16.83 -0.90
C ASN A 15 7.52 -15.44 -1.16
N ILE A 16 6.72 -14.97 -0.20
CA ILE A 16 6.06 -13.67 -0.32
C ILE A 16 7.10 -12.54 -0.36
N PRO A 17 6.98 -11.58 -1.29
CA PRO A 17 7.86 -10.41 -1.32
C PRO A 17 7.75 -9.61 -0.04
N SER A 18 8.76 -8.80 0.25
CA SER A 18 8.74 -7.92 1.41
C SER A 18 7.61 -6.89 1.34
N SER A 19 7.10 -6.52 2.51
CA SER A 19 6.03 -5.54 2.63
C SER A 19 6.45 -4.19 2.06
N LYS A 20 5.78 -3.76 0.97
CA LYS A 20 5.97 -2.44 0.38
C LYS A 20 5.76 -1.34 1.42
N SER A 21 4.71 -1.45 2.20
CA SER A 21 4.35 -0.47 3.23
C SER A 21 5.39 -0.36 4.34
N MET A 22 5.99 -1.47 4.78
CA MET A 22 7.10 -1.45 5.75
C MET A 22 8.39 -0.94 5.12
N THR A 23 8.68 -1.32 3.87
CA THR A 23 9.88 -0.87 3.15
C THR A 23 9.95 0.66 3.06
N HIS A 24 8.87 1.32 2.63
CA HIS A 24 8.80 2.79 2.64
C HIS A 24 9.17 3.37 4.00
N ARG A 25 8.60 2.82 5.08
CA ARG A 25 8.79 3.30 6.45
C ARG A 25 10.23 3.12 6.92
N MET A 26 10.79 1.95 6.72
CA MET A 26 12.17 1.64 7.14
C MET A 26 13.19 2.50 6.37
N LEU A 27 13.03 2.66 5.05
CA LEU A 27 13.91 3.51 4.25
C LEU A 27 13.84 4.99 4.68
N ILE A 28 12.64 5.51 4.97
CA ILE A 28 12.45 6.88 5.45
C ILE A 28 13.10 7.04 6.84
N CYS A 29 12.84 6.15 7.79
CA CYS A 29 13.45 6.22 9.11
C CYS A 29 14.99 6.12 9.04
N ALA A 30 15.52 5.25 8.18
CA ALA A 30 16.95 5.12 7.92
C ALA A 30 17.54 6.42 7.34
N ALA A 31 16.85 7.05 6.39
CA ALA A 31 17.26 8.31 5.79
C ALA A 31 17.20 9.50 6.76
N LEU A 32 16.29 9.48 7.73
CA LEU A 32 16.19 10.51 8.77
C LEU A 32 17.13 10.26 9.95
N SER A 33 17.78 9.09 10.03
CA SER A 33 18.65 8.72 11.15
C SER A 33 20.02 9.40 11.09
N ASP A 34 20.68 9.48 12.25
CA ASP A 34 22.09 9.85 12.33
C ASP A 34 22.94 8.56 12.25
N GLY A 35 23.66 8.42 11.13
CA GLY A 35 24.52 7.25 10.88
C GLY A 35 24.14 6.43 9.64
N ILE A 36 24.56 5.19 9.65
CA ILE A 36 24.33 4.24 8.55
C ILE A 36 23.41 3.12 9.02
N SER A 37 22.36 2.85 8.24
CA SER A 37 21.43 1.74 8.46
C SER A 37 21.51 0.78 7.28
N GLU A 38 21.38 -0.52 7.55
CA GLU A 38 21.25 -1.57 6.56
C GLU A 38 19.85 -2.17 6.64
N ILE A 39 19.10 -2.05 5.55
CA ILE A 39 17.74 -2.58 5.44
C ILE A 39 17.78 -3.72 4.41
N SER A 40 17.53 -4.92 4.86
CA SER A 40 17.58 -6.15 4.04
C SER A 40 16.20 -6.70 3.72
N ASN A 41 16.16 -7.75 2.88
CA ASN A 41 14.93 -8.37 2.40
C ASN A 41 14.00 -7.39 1.69
N ILE A 42 14.53 -6.54 0.81
CA ILE A 42 13.75 -5.58 0.04
C ILE A 42 13.36 -6.15 -1.33
N THR A 43 12.08 -6.05 -1.65
CA THR A 43 11.57 -6.24 -3.01
C THR A 43 11.46 -4.88 -3.69
N PHE A 44 12.23 -4.68 -4.75
CA PHE A 44 12.26 -3.42 -5.49
C PHE A 44 11.10 -3.34 -6.47
N SER A 45 10.13 -2.52 -6.14
CA SER A 45 9.01 -2.14 -7.01
C SER A 45 9.17 -0.70 -7.48
N LYS A 46 8.38 -0.28 -8.49
CA LYS A 46 8.37 1.11 -8.97
C LYS A 46 8.15 2.11 -7.84
N ASP A 47 7.25 1.81 -6.90
CA ASP A 47 6.96 2.69 -5.77
C ASP A 47 8.15 2.79 -4.80
N ILE A 48 8.89 1.68 -4.58
CA ILE A 48 10.08 1.69 -3.71
C ILE A 48 11.21 2.48 -4.33
N TYR A 49 11.45 2.33 -5.65
CA TYR A 49 12.42 3.17 -6.35
C TYR A 49 12.05 4.66 -6.29
N ALA A 50 10.77 5.01 -6.42
CA ALA A 50 10.33 6.40 -6.27
C ALA A 50 10.68 6.96 -4.87
N THR A 51 10.53 6.17 -3.81
CA THR A 51 10.93 6.59 -2.46
C THR A 51 12.45 6.69 -2.31
N ILE A 52 13.22 5.73 -2.83
CA ILE A 52 14.69 5.79 -2.81
C ILE A 52 15.18 7.08 -3.48
N ASN A 53 14.72 7.35 -4.70
CA ASN A 53 15.10 8.55 -5.45
C ASN A 53 14.69 9.85 -4.73
N ALA A 54 13.52 9.86 -4.10
CA ALA A 54 13.05 11.00 -3.29
C ALA A 54 13.95 11.26 -2.08
N LEU A 55 14.40 10.20 -1.40
CA LEU A 55 15.33 10.31 -0.26
C LEU A 55 16.72 10.75 -0.70
N GLU A 56 17.22 10.25 -1.83
CA GLU A 56 18.50 10.71 -2.42
C GLU A 56 18.43 12.19 -2.83
N SER A 57 17.34 12.61 -3.48
CA SER A 57 17.09 14.02 -3.83
C SER A 57 17.00 14.91 -2.59
N SER A 58 16.62 14.34 -1.45
CA SER A 58 16.58 15.04 -0.15
C SER A 58 17.89 14.99 0.63
N GLY A 59 18.97 14.37 0.08
CA GLY A 59 20.31 14.35 0.65
C GLY A 59 20.76 13.05 1.30
N ALA A 60 19.96 12.00 1.31
CA ALA A 60 20.41 10.68 1.73
C ALA A 60 21.40 10.08 0.72
N LYS A 61 22.37 9.28 1.22
CA LYS A 61 23.25 8.50 0.33
C LYS A 61 22.83 7.04 0.42
N ILE A 62 22.39 6.49 -0.70
CA ILE A 62 21.80 5.16 -0.76
C ILE A 62 22.62 4.25 -1.68
N LYS A 63 22.96 3.07 -1.18
CA LYS A 63 23.61 2.00 -1.97
C LYS A 63 22.74 0.77 -1.95
N ILE A 64 22.43 0.27 -3.13
CA ILE A 64 21.66 -0.98 -3.32
C ILE A 64 22.65 -2.11 -3.62
N ASP A 65 22.50 -3.22 -2.88
CA ASP A 65 23.24 -4.46 -3.12
C ASP A 65 22.27 -5.64 -3.01
N SER A 66 21.95 -6.25 -4.15
CA SER A 66 20.96 -7.33 -4.25
C SER A 66 19.60 -6.91 -3.66
N ASN A 67 19.18 -7.52 -2.56
CA ASN A 67 17.93 -7.19 -1.86
C ASN A 67 18.15 -6.39 -0.56
N THR A 68 19.30 -5.73 -0.43
CA THR A 68 19.70 -4.95 0.74
C THR A 68 20.02 -3.51 0.32
N VAL A 69 19.60 -2.57 1.14
CA VAL A 69 19.86 -1.14 0.95
C VAL A 69 20.62 -0.61 2.15
N THR A 70 21.80 -0.04 1.89
CA THR A 70 22.56 0.71 2.87
C THR A 70 22.21 2.19 2.73
N VAL A 71 21.73 2.81 3.79
CA VAL A 71 21.29 4.20 3.83
C VAL A 71 22.16 5.00 4.81
N GLN A 72 22.83 6.03 4.33
CA GLN A 72 23.43 7.07 5.14
C GLN A 72 22.44 8.23 5.24
N GLY A 73 22.08 8.64 6.45
CA GLY A 73 21.04 9.62 6.70
C GLY A 73 21.36 11.05 6.25
N ILE A 74 20.32 11.83 6.06
CA ILE A 74 20.30 13.19 5.46
C ILE A 74 20.97 14.26 6.36
N ARG A 75 21.05 14.05 7.67
CA ARG A 75 21.29 15.11 8.69
C ARG A 75 22.47 16.06 8.46
N LYS A 76 23.48 15.66 7.70
CA LYS A 76 24.70 16.46 7.50
C LYS A 76 24.69 17.25 6.19
N ASP A 77 23.86 16.85 5.24
CA ASP A 77 23.88 17.36 3.86
C ASP A 77 22.46 17.70 3.37
N VAL A 78 21.66 18.44 4.17
CA VAL A 78 20.31 18.87 3.77
C VAL A 78 20.41 19.85 2.61
N PRO A 79 19.89 19.53 1.40
CA PRO A 79 19.93 20.45 0.27
C PRO A 79 18.91 21.60 0.43
N GLU A 80 19.16 22.75 -0.18
CA GLU A 80 18.19 23.84 -0.22
C GLU A 80 16.97 23.51 -1.11
N ASN A 81 17.21 22.77 -2.19
CA ASN A 81 16.21 22.43 -3.19
C ASN A 81 16.23 20.93 -3.50
N ALA A 82 15.06 20.35 -3.76
CA ALA A 82 14.92 18.98 -4.23
C ALA A 82 13.88 18.86 -5.33
N GLU A 83 14.07 17.93 -6.25
CA GLU A 83 13.06 17.49 -7.21
C GLU A 83 12.66 16.07 -6.85
N ILE A 84 11.37 15.85 -6.59
CA ILE A 84 10.82 14.59 -6.12
C ILE A 84 9.83 14.06 -7.15
N ASP A 85 10.26 13.08 -7.95
CA ASP A 85 9.35 12.33 -8.81
C ASP A 85 8.75 11.16 -8.02
N CYS A 86 7.47 11.31 -7.70
CA CYS A 86 6.72 10.27 -6.99
C CYS A 86 6.24 9.16 -7.91
N CYS A 87 6.46 9.23 -9.22
CA CYS A 87 5.84 8.33 -10.20
C CYS A 87 4.33 8.23 -9.97
N GLU A 88 3.82 7.07 -9.56
CA GLU A 88 2.42 6.87 -9.15
C GLU A 88 2.27 6.63 -7.64
N SER A 89 3.36 6.72 -6.87
CA SER A 89 3.40 6.38 -5.44
C SER A 89 2.76 7.46 -4.56
N GLY A 90 1.54 7.20 -4.10
CA GLY A 90 0.88 8.06 -3.10
C GLY A 90 1.58 8.05 -1.74
N SER A 91 2.30 6.98 -1.39
CA SER A 91 3.10 6.90 -0.16
C SER A 91 4.28 7.86 -0.24
N THR A 92 5.07 7.81 -1.32
CA THR A 92 6.19 8.73 -1.54
C THR A 92 5.73 10.18 -1.45
N LEU A 93 4.67 10.53 -2.19
CA LEU A 93 4.13 11.90 -2.19
C LEU A 93 3.76 12.37 -0.77
N ARG A 94 2.90 11.61 -0.08
CA ARG A 94 2.33 12.05 1.20
C ARG A 94 3.29 11.95 2.36
N PHE A 95 4.31 11.09 2.28
CA PHE A 95 5.32 11.02 3.32
C PHE A 95 6.38 12.11 3.14
N MET A 96 6.79 12.39 1.89
CA MET A 96 7.86 13.35 1.66
C MET A 96 7.44 14.81 1.83
N ILE A 97 6.18 15.19 1.58
CA ILE A 97 5.72 16.57 1.77
C ILE A 97 6.02 17.08 3.19
N PRO A 98 5.55 16.46 4.29
CA PRO A 98 5.87 16.96 5.62
C PRO A 98 7.34 16.76 6.00
N ILE A 99 8.04 15.74 5.50
CA ILE A 99 9.46 15.50 5.76
C ILE A 99 10.31 16.65 5.18
N THR A 100 10.14 16.98 3.89
CA THR A 100 10.88 18.08 3.27
C THR A 100 10.53 19.42 3.89
N SER A 101 9.28 19.60 4.31
CA SER A 101 8.82 20.78 5.05
C SER A 101 9.51 20.91 6.41
N ALA A 102 9.66 19.83 7.17
CA ALA A 102 10.37 19.82 8.45
C ALA A 102 11.87 20.08 8.29
N LEU A 103 12.47 19.56 7.22
CA LEU A 103 13.88 19.80 6.89
C LEU A 103 14.14 21.18 6.30
N GLY A 104 13.09 21.93 5.89
CA GLY A 104 13.21 23.24 5.25
C GLY A 104 13.67 23.20 3.79
N ILE A 105 13.49 22.07 3.13
CA ILE A 105 13.83 21.87 1.72
C ILE A 105 12.73 22.45 0.83
N LYS A 106 13.08 23.31 -0.13
CA LYS A 106 12.16 23.70 -1.21
C LYS A 106 12.07 22.56 -2.22
N ALA A 107 10.93 21.89 -2.28
CA ALA A 107 10.74 20.68 -3.07
C ALA A 107 9.74 20.88 -4.21
N VAL A 108 10.10 20.44 -5.42
CA VAL A 108 9.20 20.31 -6.58
C VAL A 108 8.72 18.87 -6.68
N TYR A 109 7.41 18.67 -6.58
CA TYR A 109 6.78 17.36 -6.65
C TYR A 109 6.24 17.08 -8.05
N LYS A 110 6.63 15.93 -8.62
CA LYS A 110 6.16 15.39 -9.89
C LYS A 110 5.45 14.07 -9.66
N GLY A 111 4.55 13.71 -10.54
CA GLY A 111 3.85 12.44 -10.51
C GLY A 111 3.10 12.19 -11.81
N GLN A 112 2.68 10.95 -12.01
CA GLN A 112 2.00 10.50 -13.22
C GLN A 112 0.80 9.59 -12.90
N GLY A 113 0.13 9.10 -13.95
CA GLY A 113 -1.08 8.30 -13.79
C GLY A 113 -2.18 9.11 -13.07
N ARG A 114 -2.83 8.50 -12.10
CA ARG A 114 -3.87 9.17 -11.28
C ARG A 114 -3.32 9.95 -10.07
N LEU A 115 -1.99 9.94 -9.84
CA LEU A 115 -1.43 10.62 -8.67
C LEU A 115 -1.72 12.13 -8.63
N PRO A 116 -1.69 12.87 -9.77
CA PRO A 116 -2.03 14.30 -9.80
C PRO A 116 -3.47 14.62 -9.35
N GLU A 117 -4.39 13.66 -9.47
CA GLU A 117 -5.81 13.81 -9.09
C GLU A 117 -6.05 13.50 -7.61
N ARG A 118 -5.09 12.87 -6.94
CA ARG A 118 -5.24 12.44 -5.54
C ARG A 118 -5.07 13.62 -4.59
N PRO A 119 -5.97 13.79 -3.59
CA PRO A 119 -5.99 14.97 -2.75
C PRO A 119 -4.71 15.14 -1.92
N ILE A 120 -4.24 16.40 -1.83
CA ILE A 120 -3.22 16.88 -0.88
C ILE A 120 -3.75 18.03 -0.02
N THR A 121 -5.02 18.37 -0.16
CA THR A 121 -5.69 19.48 0.52
C THR A 121 -5.58 19.44 2.05
N PRO A 122 -5.58 18.28 2.75
CA PRO A 122 -5.33 18.25 4.20
C PRO A 122 -3.98 18.87 4.58
N TYR A 123 -2.93 18.61 3.80
CA TYR A 123 -1.62 19.22 4.03
C TYR A 123 -1.60 20.71 3.68
N ILE A 124 -2.21 21.11 2.57
CA ILE A 124 -2.29 22.52 2.20
C ILE A 124 -2.94 23.31 3.34
N ARG A 125 -4.07 22.83 3.86
CA ARG A 125 -4.80 23.48 4.94
C ARG A 125 -3.99 23.58 6.23
N GLU A 126 -3.33 22.50 6.65
CA GLU A 126 -2.70 22.45 7.97
C GLU A 126 -1.27 22.98 7.95
N LEU A 127 -0.45 22.64 6.96
CA LEU A 127 0.94 23.06 6.93
C LEU A 127 1.09 24.55 6.58
N SER A 128 0.15 25.12 5.81
CA SER A 128 0.19 26.57 5.50
C SER A 128 -0.03 27.45 6.71
N LYS A 129 -0.72 26.97 7.75
CA LYS A 129 -0.87 27.70 9.02
C LYS A 129 0.45 27.82 9.78
N LEU A 130 1.40 26.92 9.51
CA LEU A 130 2.62 26.72 10.29
C LEU A 130 3.90 26.82 9.43
N GLY A 131 3.92 27.80 8.52
CA GLY A 131 5.14 28.27 7.83
C GLY A 131 5.40 27.64 6.46
N ILE A 132 4.47 26.86 5.88
CA ILE A 132 4.66 26.25 4.57
C ILE A 132 3.85 26.97 3.51
N THR A 133 4.46 27.17 2.35
CA THR A 133 3.82 27.72 1.15
C THR A 133 3.70 26.63 0.07
N PHE A 134 2.53 26.49 -0.50
CA PHE A 134 2.25 25.63 -1.64
C PHE A 134 2.00 26.49 -2.89
N ASP A 135 2.83 26.29 -3.92
CA ASP A 135 2.53 26.77 -5.28
C ASP A 135 1.89 25.61 -6.04
N TYR A 136 0.56 25.50 -5.89
CA TYR A 136 -0.24 24.36 -6.32
C TYR A 136 -1.49 24.79 -7.08
N ASN A 137 -1.58 24.41 -8.35
CA ASN A 137 -2.68 24.71 -9.26
C ASN A 137 -3.60 23.48 -9.49
N ASN A 138 -3.92 22.75 -8.42
CA ASN A 138 -4.75 21.54 -8.42
C ASN A 138 -4.23 20.40 -9.31
N THR A 139 -2.94 20.38 -9.60
CA THR A 139 -2.28 19.34 -10.38
C THR A 139 -0.78 19.29 -10.08
N MET A 140 -0.09 18.34 -10.69
CA MET A 140 1.38 18.25 -10.68
C MET A 140 1.95 18.78 -12.01
N PRO A 141 3.20 19.32 -12.02
CA PRO A 141 4.05 19.52 -10.85
C PRO A 141 3.59 20.67 -9.95
N PHE A 142 3.95 20.63 -8.67
CA PHE A 142 3.76 21.73 -7.73
C PHE A 142 4.96 21.89 -6.81
N THR A 143 5.09 23.07 -6.18
CA THR A 143 6.21 23.39 -5.28
C THR A 143 5.74 23.54 -3.85
N VAL A 144 6.53 23.00 -2.91
CA VAL A 144 6.37 23.20 -1.46
C VAL A 144 7.62 23.90 -0.94
N SER A 145 7.48 24.95 -0.16
CA SER A 145 8.60 25.73 0.39
C SER A 145 8.28 26.26 1.77
N GLY A 146 9.32 26.66 2.51
CA GLY A 146 9.25 27.11 3.89
C GLY A 146 9.84 26.11 4.85
N LYS A 147 9.78 26.41 6.16
CA LYS A 147 10.20 25.52 7.23
C LYS A 147 9.05 25.31 8.19
N LEU A 148 8.61 24.05 8.32
CA LEU A 148 7.48 23.68 9.16
C LEU A 148 7.77 23.99 10.63
N GLN A 149 6.81 24.62 11.29
CA GLN A 149 6.85 24.91 12.72
C GLN A 149 6.04 23.86 13.49
N SER A 150 6.42 23.63 14.75
CA SER A 150 5.66 22.80 15.68
C SER A 150 4.31 23.43 16.03
N GLY A 151 3.32 22.59 16.34
CA GLY A 151 1.99 23.06 16.69
C GLY A 151 0.93 21.95 16.67
N THR A 152 -0.32 22.36 16.53
CA THR A 152 -1.45 21.45 16.44
C THR A 152 -1.94 21.34 14.99
N PHE A 153 -2.10 20.09 14.50
CA PHE A 153 -2.52 19.77 13.15
C PHE A 153 -3.84 18.98 13.21
N GLU A 154 -4.86 19.50 12.57
CA GLU A 154 -6.18 18.87 12.51
C GLU A 154 -6.33 18.08 11.22
N LEU A 155 -6.40 16.75 11.31
CA LEU A 155 -6.47 15.87 10.15
C LEU A 155 -7.67 14.96 10.20
N GLU A 156 -8.32 14.78 9.06
CA GLU A 156 -9.40 13.80 8.91
C GLU A 156 -8.80 12.38 8.87
N GLY A 157 -9.26 11.53 9.80
CA GLY A 157 -8.80 10.13 9.90
C GLY A 157 -9.35 9.22 8.79
N ASN A 158 -10.43 9.62 8.14
CA ASN A 158 -11.16 8.81 7.15
C ASN A 158 -10.78 9.10 5.68
N ILE A 159 -9.91 10.09 5.39
CA ILE A 159 -9.46 10.34 4.01
C ILE A 159 -8.33 9.40 3.64
N SER A 160 -7.24 9.41 4.39
CA SER A 160 -6.10 8.50 4.19
C SER A 160 -5.16 8.54 5.39
N SER A 161 -4.84 7.37 5.95
CA SER A 161 -3.81 7.24 6.99
C SER A 161 -2.41 7.71 6.55
N GLN A 162 -2.17 7.88 5.25
CA GLN A 162 -0.90 8.38 4.73
C GLN A 162 -0.61 9.83 5.17
N PHE A 163 -1.66 10.65 5.37
CA PHE A 163 -1.47 12.02 5.90
C PHE A 163 -0.94 11.99 7.33
N ILE A 164 -1.49 11.12 8.15
CA ILE A 164 -1.05 10.94 9.54
C ILE A 164 0.37 10.35 9.56
N THR A 165 0.62 9.30 8.78
CA THR A 165 1.93 8.67 8.66
C THR A 165 3.03 9.66 8.27
N GLY A 166 2.78 10.53 7.27
CA GLY A 166 3.75 11.55 6.88
C GLY A 166 4.08 12.54 8.00
N MET A 167 3.06 12.96 8.75
CA MET A 167 3.28 13.83 9.92
C MET A 167 4.04 13.13 11.04
N LEU A 168 3.74 11.84 11.30
CA LEU A 168 4.48 11.05 12.31
C LEU A 168 5.98 10.95 12.00
N PHE A 169 6.38 10.95 10.72
CA PHE A 169 7.81 11.01 10.35
C PHE A 169 8.42 12.40 10.55
N ALA A 170 7.67 13.46 10.27
CA ALA A 170 8.20 14.81 10.21
C ALA A 170 8.24 15.50 11.57
N LEU A 171 7.19 15.38 12.38
CA LEU A 171 7.03 16.14 13.62
C LEU A 171 8.10 15.88 14.68
N PRO A 172 8.68 14.66 14.82
CA PRO A 172 9.81 14.45 15.75
C PRO A 172 11.03 15.30 15.47
N LEU A 173 11.22 15.78 14.21
CA LEU A 173 12.35 16.58 13.78
C LEU A 173 12.24 18.07 14.17
N LEU A 174 11.05 18.54 14.54
CA LEU A 174 10.79 19.94 14.83
C LEU A 174 11.32 20.35 16.20
N ASP A 175 11.61 21.65 16.39
CA ASP A 175 12.19 22.17 17.63
C ASP A 175 11.24 22.13 18.84
N GLY A 176 9.94 22.15 18.62
CA GLY A 176 8.90 22.12 19.66
C GLY A 176 7.97 20.92 19.56
N ASP A 177 7.18 20.69 20.60
CA ASP A 177 6.20 19.63 20.68
C ASP A 177 5.01 19.88 19.73
N SER A 178 4.42 18.82 19.23
CA SER A 178 3.30 18.88 18.28
C SER A 178 2.19 17.91 18.65
N ASN A 179 0.97 18.24 18.18
CA ASN A 179 -0.19 17.37 18.29
C ASN A 179 -0.81 17.12 16.92
N ILE A 180 -1.18 15.89 16.66
CA ILE A 180 -2.10 15.52 15.59
C ILE A 180 -3.47 15.28 16.24
N VAL A 181 -4.47 16.06 15.85
CA VAL A 181 -5.85 15.91 16.31
C VAL A 181 -6.66 15.32 15.16
N LEU A 182 -7.29 14.17 15.40
CA LEU A 182 -8.16 13.51 14.42
C LEU A 182 -9.56 14.12 14.50
N THR A 183 -10.04 14.67 13.39
CA THR A 183 -11.37 15.28 13.28
C THR A 183 -12.48 14.30 12.87
N SER A 184 -12.08 13.07 12.54
CA SER A 184 -12.97 11.93 12.28
C SER A 184 -12.29 10.63 12.72
N PRO A 185 -13.02 9.52 12.86
CA PRO A 185 -12.42 8.22 13.20
C PRO A 185 -11.29 7.85 12.24
N LEU A 186 -10.20 7.30 12.80
CA LEU A 186 -9.06 6.87 12.00
C LEU A 186 -9.37 5.56 11.30
N GLU A 187 -9.46 5.62 9.99
CA GLU A 187 -9.51 4.43 9.13
C GLU A 187 -8.10 4.01 8.71
N SER A 188 -7.88 2.72 8.52
CA SER A 188 -6.54 2.13 8.33
C SER A 188 -5.59 2.41 9.49
N LYS A 189 -6.10 2.36 10.72
CA LYS A 189 -5.27 2.50 11.94
C LYS A 189 -4.03 1.58 11.89
N PRO A 190 -4.10 0.32 11.42
CA PRO A 190 -2.91 -0.54 11.32
C PRO A 190 -1.73 0.07 10.55
N TYR A 191 -1.97 0.94 9.56
CA TYR A 191 -0.87 1.62 8.86
C TYR A 191 -0.21 2.72 9.70
N ALA A 192 -0.94 3.38 10.59
CA ALA A 192 -0.35 4.29 11.58
C ALA A 192 0.44 3.49 12.63
N ASP A 193 -0.09 2.36 13.10
CA ASP A 193 0.56 1.46 14.06
C ASP A 193 1.86 0.89 13.49
N MET A 194 1.87 0.46 12.21
CA MET A 194 3.09 0.07 11.49
C MET A 194 4.13 1.20 11.49
N THR A 195 3.69 2.46 11.32
CA THR A 195 4.58 3.62 11.34
C THR A 195 5.18 3.81 12.73
N ILE A 196 4.36 3.77 13.77
CA ILE A 196 4.80 3.93 15.16
C ILE A 196 5.79 2.82 15.53
N LYS A 197 5.48 1.55 15.21
CA LYS A 197 6.41 0.43 15.43
C LYS A 197 7.75 0.64 14.71
N CYS A 198 7.72 1.12 13.46
CA CYS A 198 8.93 1.43 12.73
C CYS A 198 9.72 2.59 13.37
N LEU A 199 9.05 3.67 13.77
CA LEU A 199 9.64 4.81 14.46
C LEU A 199 10.35 4.40 15.76
N GLU A 200 9.73 3.49 16.53
CA GLU A 200 10.30 2.95 17.77
C GLU A 200 11.62 2.21 17.54
N LEU A 201 11.74 1.42 16.45
CA LEU A 201 13.00 0.77 16.07
C LEU A 201 14.12 1.78 15.85
N PHE A 202 13.79 2.95 15.32
CA PHE A 202 14.74 4.04 15.09
C PHE A 202 14.82 5.04 16.26
N GLY A 203 14.30 4.68 17.44
CA GLY A 203 14.43 5.43 18.69
C GLY A 203 13.49 6.62 18.87
N ILE A 204 12.48 6.75 18.03
CA ILE A 204 11.44 7.80 18.09
C ILE A 204 10.26 7.30 18.91
N LYS A 205 9.74 8.16 19.78
CA LYS A 205 8.58 7.86 20.61
C LYS A 205 7.39 8.73 20.22
N ILE A 206 6.27 8.08 19.98
CA ILE A 206 4.97 8.72 19.73
C ILE A 206 4.05 8.33 20.89
N THR A 207 3.28 9.28 21.39
CA THR A 207 2.25 9.02 22.42
C THR A 207 0.88 9.08 21.79
N GLU A 208 0.16 7.97 21.78
CA GLU A 208 -1.24 7.95 21.36
C GLU A 208 -2.10 8.66 22.43
N THR A 209 -3.03 9.50 21.99
CA THR A 209 -3.97 10.23 22.82
C THR A 209 -5.40 9.79 22.50
N GLU A 210 -6.39 10.25 23.24
CA GLU A 210 -7.80 9.90 23.01
C GLU A 210 -8.25 10.19 21.56
N ASN A 211 -7.78 11.32 20.99
CA ASN A 211 -8.21 11.81 19.68
C ASN A 211 -7.03 12.06 18.72
N GLY A 212 -5.96 11.27 18.78
CA GLY A 212 -4.83 11.44 17.89
C GLY A 212 -3.48 11.10 18.51
N TYR A 213 -2.49 11.97 18.31
CA TYR A 213 -1.10 11.68 18.71
C TYR A 213 -0.42 12.93 19.26
N PHE A 214 0.30 12.77 20.37
CA PHE A 214 1.26 13.74 20.87
C PHE A 214 2.66 13.34 20.46
N ILE A 215 3.42 14.28 19.91
CA ILE A 215 4.78 14.10 19.41
C ILE A 215 5.70 15.10 20.07
N LYS A 216 6.62 14.59 20.90
CA LYS A 216 7.69 15.43 21.45
C LYS A 216 8.64 15.85 20.33
N GLY A 217 8.99 17.11 20.29
CA GLY A 217 9.98 17.63 19.33
C GLY A 217 11.43 17.31 19.70
N ASN A 218 12.36 17.70 18.85
CA ASN A 218 13.81 17.49 19.03
C ASN A 218 14.20 16.03 19.27
N GLN A 219 13.48 15.07 18.71
CA GLN A 219 13.86 13.66 18.76
C GLN A 219 14.90 13.35 17.68
N ASN A 220 15.76 12.41 17.99
CA ASN A 220 16.83 11.99 17.09
C ASN A 220 16.58 10.56 16.61
N TYR A 221 16.41 10.41 15.31
CA TYR A 221 16.41 9.09 14.68
C TYR A 221 17.78 8.45 14.82
N LYS A 222 17.83 7.22 15.31
CA LYS A 222 19.06 6.42 15.48
C LYS A 222 19.16 5.40 14.37
N ALA A 223 20.36 5.24 13.80
CA ALA A 223 20.59 4.22 12.81
C ALA A 223 20.25 2.82 13.37
N HIS A 224 19.59 2.01 12.55
CA HIS A 224 19.12 0.68 12.92
C HIS A 224 19.16 -0.26 11.71
N ASN A 225 19.73 -1.46 11.90
CA ASN A 225 19.73 -2.49 10.88
C ASN A 225 18.52 -3.41 11.06
N SER A 226 17.80 -3.69 9.99
CA SER A 226 16.59 -4.50 10.05
C SER A 226 16.32 -5.22 8.74
N ALA A 227 15.58 -6.33 8.81
CA ALA A 227 15.00 -6.99 7.64
C ALA A 227 13.52 -6.63 7.52
N VAL A 228 13.06 -6.37 6.30
CA VAL A 228 11.64 -6.12 6.03
C VAL A 228 10.87 -7.43 6.06
N GLU A 229 9.77 -7.48 6.79
CA GLU A 229 8.86 -8.63 6.84
C GLU A 229 8.10 -8.83 5.52
N GLY A 230 7.57 -10.03 5.28
CA GLY A 230 6.75 -10.34 4.12
C GLY A 230 5.41 -9.58 4.12
N ASP A 231 4.85 -9.37 2.93
CA ASP A 231 3.67 -8.53 2.69
C ASP A 231 2.38 -9.35 2.77
N TYR A 232 1.59 -9.15 3.82
CA TYR A 232 0.30 -9.83 3.97
C TYR A 232 -0.73 -9.40 2.89
N SER A 233 -0.63 -8.19 2.33
CA SER A 233 -1.46 -7.78 1.21
C SER A 233 -1.17 -8.62 -0.04
N GLN A 234 0.10 -9.01 -0.26
CA GLN A 234 0.48 -9.88 -1.37
C GLN A 234 0.18 -11.35 -1.08
N ALA A 235 0.40 -11.79 0.16
CA ALA A 235 0.05 -13.15 0.59
C ALA A 235 -1.46 -13.44 0.43
N ALA A 236 -2.30 -12.43 0.58
CA ALA A 236 -3.75 -12.58 0.50
C ALA A 236 -4.22 -13.20 -0.81
N PHE A 237 -3.54 -12.95 -1.92
CA PHE A 237 -3.86 -13.57 -3.21
C PHE A 237 -3.73 -15.10 -3.14
N PHE A 238 -2.68 -15.60 -2.51
CA PHE A 238 -2.41 -17.03 -2.39
C PHE A 238 -3.24 -17.69 -1.28
N TYR A 239 -3.56 -16.98 -0.19
CA TYR A 239 -4.53 -17.44 0.80
C TYR A 239 -5.90 -17.67 0.17
N VAL A 240 -6.39 -16.70 -0.59
CA VAL A 240 -7.66 -16.87 -1.34
C VAL A 240 -7.53 -17.97 -2.38
N ALA A 241 -6.44 -18.06 -3.13
CA ALA A 241 -6.21 -19.14 -4.08
C ALA A 241 -6.39 -20.53 -3.42
N ASN A 242 -5.89 -20.71 -2.19
CA ASN A 242 -6.05 -21.98 -1.45
C ASN A 242 -7.53 -22.27 -1.13
N VAL A 243 -8.31 -21.26 -0.71
CA VAL A 243 -9.77 -21.44 -0.51
C VAL A 243 -10.46 -21.82 -1.83
N LEU A 244 -9.99 -21.30 -2.96
CA LEU A 244 -10.48 -21.66 -4.30
C LEU A 244 -10.03 -23.07 -4.76
N GLY A 245 -9.37 -23.86 -3.90
CA GLY A 245 -8.96 -25.23 -4.17
C GLY A 245 -7.59 -25.37 -4.85
N ASN A 246 -6.70 -24.38 -4.68
CA ASN A 246 -5.28 -24.50 -4.97
C ASN A 246 -4.54 -25.10 -3.74
N ASN A 247 -3.27 -25.45 -3.87
CA ASN A 247 -2.46 -26.04 -2.79
C ASN A 247 -1.08 -25.36 -2.72
N ILE A 248 -1.04 -24.19 -2.11
CA ILE A 248 0.14 -23.32 -2.07
C ILE A 248 0.62 -23.19 -0.63
N THR A 249 1.89 -23.52 -0.39
CA THR A 249 2.59 -23.20 0.85
C THR A 249 3.11 -21.77 0.77
N ILE A 250 2.76 -20.93 1.75
CA ILE A 250 3.08 -19.51 1.78
C ILE A 250 4.16 -19.27 2.83
N ASN A 251 5.33 -18.80 2.40
CA ASN A 251 6.49 -18.54 3.25
C ASN A 251 6.80 -17.04 3.35
N ASN A 252 7.76 -16.70 4.23
CA ASN A 252 8.29 -15.35 4.46
C ASN A 252 7.29 -14.40 5.13
N LEU A 253 6.39 -14.93 5.98
CA LEU A 253 5.46 -14.13 6.77
C LEU A 253 5.83 -14.18 8.25
N VAL A 254 5.62 -13.06 8.94
CA VAL A 254 5.85 -12.93 10.39
C VAL A 254 4.51 -12.98 11.12
N THR A 255 4.38 -13.90 12.07
CA THR A 255 3.11 -14.18 12.76
C THR A 255 2.65 -13.05 13.71
N ASP A 256 3.57 -12.25 14.25
CA ASP A 256 3.27 -11.10 15.13
C ASP A 256 3.28 -9.74 14.40
N SER A 257 3.12 -9.78 13.07
CA SER A 257 3.05 -8.59 12.22
C SER A 257 1.91 -7.64 12.62
N THR A 258 2.18 -6.34 12.53
CA THR A 258 1.20 -5.25 12.70
C THR A 258 0.45 -4.90 11.41
N GLN A 259 0.72 -5.59 10.30
CA GLN A 259 0.00 -5.37 9.05
C GLN A 259 -1.48 -5.71 9.22
N GLY A 260 -2.39 -4.76 8.94
CA GLY A 260 -3.85 -4.97 9.03
C GLY A 260 -4.33 -6.10 8.12
N ASP A 261 -3.71 -6.22 6.94
CA ASP A 261 -4.05 -7.24 5.93
C ASP A 261 -3.73 -8.68 6.37
N LYS A 262 -3.02 -8.88 7.51
CA LYS A 262 -2.91 -10.18 8.18
C LYS A 262 -4.29 -10.78 8.51
N LYS A 263 -5.34 -9.95 8.59
CA LYS A 263 -6.74 -10.38 8.76
C LYS A 263 -7.19 -11.40 7.71
N ILE A 264 -6.51 -11.47 6.56
CA ILE A 264 -6.80 -12.48 5.53
C ILE A 264 -6.66 -13.91 6.06
N VAL A 265 -5.72 -14.16 6.97
CA VAL A 265 -5.51 -15.49 7.57
C VAL A 265 -6.77 -15.92 8.32
N GLU A 266 -7.27 -15.05 9.21
CA GLU A 266 -8.50 -15.31 9.96
C GLU A 266 -9.72 -15.46 9.02
N ILE A 267 -9.86 -14.59 8.02
CA ILE A 267 -10.97 -14.65 7.07
C ILE A 267 -10.98 -16.00 6.34
N THR A 268 -9.82 -16.44 5.85
CA THR A 268 -9.73 -17.70 5.07
C THR A 268 -9.84 -18.95 5.95
N GLU A 269 -9.29 -18.94 7.16
CA GLU A 269 -9.44 -20.04 8.12
C GLU A 269 -10.89 -20.24 8.55
N ASN A 270 -11.61 -19.15 8.86
CA ASN A 270 -13.03 -19.22 9.24
C ASN A 270 -13.91 -19.78 8.12
N LEU A 271 -13.57 -19.52 6.86
CA LEU A 271 -14.31 -20.06 5.71
C LEU A 271 -14.06 -21.55 5.47
N CYS A 272 -12.86 -22.05 5.82
CA CYS A 272 -12.52 -23.47 5.67
C CYS A 272 -13.16 -24.36 6.76
N TYR A 273 -13.56 -23.81 7.90
CA TYR A 273 -13.98 -24.57 9.10
C TYR A 273 -15.41 -25.10 9.06
N ASN A 274 -16.26 -24.66 8.12
CA ASN A 274 -17.70 -24.98 8.15
C ASN A 274 -18.07 -26.36 7.58
N GLY A 275 -17.10 -27.21 7.19
CA GLY A 275 -17.34 -28.62 6.82
C GLY A 275 -18.25 -28.85 5.60
N THR A 276 -18.52 -27.83 4.81
CA THR A 276 -19.26 -27.85 3.56
C THR A 276 -18.30 -27.82 2.38
N ASP A 277 -18.70 -28.39 1.24
CA ASP A 277 -17.88 -28.41 0.01
C ASP A 277 -17.55 -26.99 -0.51
N LYS A 278 -18.34 -25.99 -0.12
CA LYS A 278 -18.09 -24.57 -0.40
C LYS A 278 -18.34 -23.72 0.85
N PRO A 279 -17.48 -22.69 1.07
CA PRO A 279 -17.71 -21.74 2.17
C PRO A 279 -18.98 -20.92 1.92
N SER A 280 -19.67 -20.56 3.00
CA SER A 280 -20.81 -19.63 2.96
C SER A 280 -20.34 -18.20 2.71
N GLY A 281 -21.23 -17.36 2.18
CA GLY A 281 -20.99 -15.92 2.04
C GLY A 281 -20.64 -15.25 3.38
N PHE A 282 -19.88 -14.20 3.33
CA PHE A 282 -19.33 -13.49 4.50
C PHE A 282 -19.67 -11.99 4.49
N THR A 283 -19.59 -11.37 5.65
CA THR A 283 -19.63 -9.91 5.78
C THR A 283 -18.33 -9.43 6.43
N VAL A 284 -17.70 -8.41 5.84
CA VAL A 284 -16.44 -7.85 6.33
C VAL A 284 -16.45 -6.32 6.24
N ASP A 285 -15.94 -5.68 7.29
CA ASP A 285 -15.62 -4.26 7.31
C ASP A 285 -14.18 -4.07 6.82
N ALA A 286 -14.01 -3.32 5.73
CA ALA A 286 -12.73 -3.12 5.07
C ALA A 286 -12.00 -1.84 5.49
N ARG A 287 -12.49 -1.12 6.51
CA ARG A 287 -11.86 0.13 6.97
C ARG A 287 -10.39 -0.05 7.32
N ASP A 288 -10.00 -1.16 7.91
CA ASP A 288 -8.61 -1.44 8.29
C ASP A 288 -7.84 -2.35 7.31
N ILE A 289 -8.54 -2.92 6.32
CA ILE A 289 -7.99 -3.85 5.33
C ILE A 289 -8.36 -3.48 3.88
N PRO A 290 -8.23 -2.19 3.49
CA PRO A 290 -8.71 -1.71 2.19
C PRO A 290 -8.06 -2.40 1.01
N ASP A 291 -6.84 -2.87 1.20
CA ASP A 291 -6.05 -3.50 0.15
C ASP A 291 -6.48 -4.95 -0.14
N LEU A 292 -7.26 -5.57 0.74
CA LEU A 292 -7.83 -6.90 0.52
C LEU A 292 -9.12 -6.88 -0.33
N VAL A 293 -9.79 -5.73 -0.49
CA VAL A 293 -11.12 -5.66 -1.13
C VAL A 293 -11.18 -6.31 -2.51
N PRO A 294 -10.21 -6.10 -3.43
CA PRO A 294 -10.27 -6.74 -4.75
C PRO A 294 -10.22 -8.27 -4.69
N ILE A 295 -9.34 -8.84 -3.87
CA ILE A 295 -9.22 -10.28 -3.77
C ILE A 295 -10.36 -10.92 -2.97
N LEU A 296 -10.93 -10.20 -1.99
CA LEU A 296 -12.16 -10.61 -1.29
C LEU A 296 -13.37 -10.59 -2.23
N GLY A 297 -13.36 -9.70 -3.24
CA GLY A 297 -14.33 -9.71 -4.32
C GLY A 297 -14.34 -11.05 -5.08
N VAL A 298 -13.15 -11.58 -5.40
CA VAL A 298 -13.01 -12.91 -6.02
C VAL A 298 -13.47 -14.01 -5.07
N LEU A 299 -13.04 -13.98 -3.81
CA LEU A 299 -13.46 -14.95 -2.80
C LEU A 299 -14.98 -15.00 -2.65
N GLY A 300 -15.65 -13.85 -2.61
CA GLY A 300 -17.10 -13.75 -2.49
C GLY A 300 -17.84 -14.39 -3.67
N THR A 301 -17.30 -14.36 -4.90
CA THR A 301 -17.94 -15.05 -6.04
C THR A 301 -17.92 -16.57 -5.91
N PHE A 302 -16.94 -17.11 -5.18
CA PHE A 302 -16.79 -18.54 -4.94
C PHE A 302 -17.69 -19.05 -3.80
N CYS A 303 -17.91 -18.22 -2.78
CA CYS A 303 -18.72 -18.54 -1.60
C CYS A 303 -20.21 -18.72 -1.97
N ASP A 304 -20.88 -19.67 -1.34
CA ASP A 304 -22.32 -19.87 -1.52
C ASP A 304 -23.12 -18.74 -0.86
N GLY A 305 -24.15 -18.25 -1.57
CA GLY A 305 -24.99 -17.15 -1.10
C GLY A 305 -24.43 -15.78 -1.42
N LYS A 306 -24.51 -14.86 -0.47
CA LYS A 306 -24.17 -13.44 -0.64
C LYS A 306 -23.05 -13.02 0.29
N SER A 307 -22.03 -12.36 -0.24
CA SER A 307 -20.99 -11.72 0.56
C SER A 307 -21.14 -10.20 0.49
N VAL A 308 -20.78 -9.50 1.57
CA VAL A 308 -20.89 -8.05 1.69
C VAL A 308 -19.59 -7.48 2.23
N ILE A 309 -19.04 -6.49 1.54
CA ILE A 309 -17.90 -5.71 1.99
C ILE A 309 -18.38 -4.28 2.22
N THR A 310 -18.11 -3.71 3.40
CA THR A 310 -18.45 -2.34 3.79
C THR A 310 -17.22 -1.54 4.19
N GLY A 311 -17.36 -0.23 4.45
CA GLY A 311 -16.28 0.61 4.96
C GLY A 311 -15.14 0.83 3.95
N ALA A 312 -15.43 0.82 2.67
CA ALA A 312 -14.45 0.88 1.59
C ALA A 312 -14.58 2.13 0.69
N GLU A 313 -15.34 3.16 1.09
CA GLU A 313 -15.62 4.36 0.28
C GLU A 313 -14.37 5.03 -0.28
N ARG A 314 -13.32 5.17 0.53
CA ARG A 314 -12.04 5.79 0.12
C ARG A 314 -11.27 5.01 -0.96
N LEU A 315 -11.69 3.79 -1.30
CA LEU A 315 -11.09 3.04 -2.40
C LEU A 315 -11.38 3.65 -3.77
N LYS A 316 -12.36 4.55 -3.88
CA LYS A 316 -12.67 5.32 -5.09
C LYS A 316 -11.54 6.28 -5.51
N ILE A 317 -10.69 6.70 -4.55
CA ILE A 317 -9.59 7.66 -4.76
C ILE A 317 -8.19 7.01 -4.69
N LYS A 318 -8.10 5.71 -4.94
CA LYS A 318 -6.82 4.96 -5.01
C LYS A 318 -6.24 4.99 -6.44
N GLU A 319 -5.39 4.01 -6.77
CA GLU A 319 -4.78 3.82 -8.08
C GLU A 319 -5.83 3.71 -9.21
N SER A 320 -6.98 3.16 -8.88
CA SER A 320 -8.23 3.15 -9.65
C SER A 320 -9.38 3.51 -8.71
N ASP A 321 -10.59 3.70 -9.22
CA ASP A 321 -11.78 3.45 -8.40
C ASP A 321 -11.90 1.94 -8.19
N ARG A 322 -11.32 1.45 -7.09
CA ARG A 322 -11.19 0.00 -6.83
C ARG A 322 -12.53 -0.71 -6.68
N LEU A 323 -13.57 -0.02 -6.22
CA LEU A 323 -14.89 -0.63 -6.11
C LEU A 323 -15.47 -0.89 -7.50
N ALA A 324 -15.46 0.13 -8.35
CA ALA A 324 -15.90 0.01 -9.75
C ALA A 324 -14.99 -0.95 -10.53
N ALA A 325 -13.66 -0.81 -10.42
CA ALA A 325 -12.70 -1.63 -11.14
C ALA A 325 -12.80 -3.11 -10.78
N THR A 326 -12.95 -3.45 -9.47
CA THR A 326 -13.15 -4.84 -9.02
C THR A 326 -14.44 -5.41 -9.61
N SER A 327 -15.53 -4.65 -9.54
CA SER A 327 -16.81 -5.08 -10.11
C SER A 327 -16.72 -5.32 -11.61
N VAL A 328 -16.20 -4.36 -12.38
CA VAL A 328 -16.10 -4.48 -13.84
C VAL A 328 -15.19 -5.63 -14.24
N ALA A 329 -14.00 -5.74 -13.63
CA ALA A 329 -13.03 -6.77 -13.99
C ALA A 329 -13.55 -8.18 -13.69
N ILE A 330 -14.12 -8.43 -12.52
CA ILE A 330 -14.58 -9.77 -12.14
C ILE A 330 -15.90 -10.12 -12.83
N ASN A 331 -16.80 -9.15 -13.06
CA ASN A 331 -18.02 -9.38 -13.82
C ASN A 331 -17.73 -9.71 -15.30
N ALA A 332 -16.67 -9.14 -15.88
CA ALA A 332 -16.21 -9.51 -17.22
C ALA A 332 -15.73 -10.96 -17.32
N LEU A 333 -15.42 -11.59 -16.18
CA LEU A 333 -15.08 -13.02 -16.08
C LEU A 333 -16.28 -13.92 -15.73
N GLY A 334 -17.50 -13.35 -15.64
CA GLY A 334 -18.73 -14.06 -15.28
C GLY A 334 -19.15 -13.91 -13.81
N GLY A 335 -18.51 -13.01 -13.06
CA GLY A 335 -18.87 -12.69 -11.68
C GLY A 335 -20.19 -11.91 -11.56
N GLN A 336 -20.67 -11.74 -10.34
CA GLN A 336 -21.86 -10.96 -9.99
C GLN A 336 -21.54 -10.05 -8.79
N ILE A 337 -20.84 -8.96 -9.06
CA ILE A 337 -20.44 -7.95 -8.07
C ILE A 337 -21.14 -6.63 -8.39
N THR A 338 -21.79 -6.06 -7.38
CA THR A 338 -22.45 -4.76 -7.46
C THR A 338 -21.76 -3.79 -6.49
N PRO A 339 -21.17 -2.68 -6.94
CA PRO A 339 -20.65 -1.66 -6.06
C PRO A 339 -21.79 -0.97 -5.29
N THR A 340 -21.51 -0.63 -4.03
CA THR A 340 -22.36 0.26 -3.22
C THR A 340 -21.66 1.60 -3.00
N GLU A 341 -22.25 2.48 -2.22
CA GLU A 341 -21.63 3.74 -1.86
C GLU A 341 -20.29 3.54 -1.12
N ASP A 342 -20.23 2.56 -0.23
CA ASP A 342 -19.10 2.28 0.66
C ASP A 342 -18.52 0.88 0.56
N GLY A 343 -18.86 0.10 -0.49
CA GLY A 343 -18.38 -1.28 -0.57
C GLY A 343 -18.85 -2.08 -1.77
N LEU A 344 -18.97 -3.39 -1.58
CA LEU A 344 -19.38 -4.35 -2.61
C LEU A 344 -20.43 -5.33 -2.08
N ILE A 345 -21.40 -5.64 -2.91
CA ILE A 345 -22.31 -6.78 -2.74
C ILE A 345 -21.94 -7.82 -3.79
N ILE A 346 -21.65 -9.04 -3.34
CA ILE A 346 -21.12 -10.11 -4.19
C ILE A 346 -22.05 -11.30 -4.05
N SER A 347 -22.55 -11.82 -5.18
CA SER A 347 -23.33 -13.05 -5.22
C SER A 347 -22.49 -14.19 -5.76
N HIS A 348 -22.79 -15.40 -5.32
CA HIS A 348 -22.18 -16.60 -5.89
C HIS A 348 -22.31 -16.60 -7.41
N ALA A 349 -21.20 -16.90 -8.12
CA ALA A 349 -21.18 -17.00 -9.56
C ALA A 349 -20.11 -17.99 -10.03
N LYS A 350 -20.41 -18.72 -11.09
CA LYS A 350 -19.42 -19.57 -11.76
C LYS A 350 -18.65 -18.74 -12.78
N LEU A 351 -17.37 -18.49 -12.50
CA LEU A 351 -16.52 -17.74 -13.40
C LEU A 351 -16.25 -18.53 -14.69
N THR A 352 -16.47 -17.89 -15.82
CA THR A 352 -16.32 -18.50 -17.14
C THR A 352 -14.99 -18.16 -17.81
N GLY A 353 -14.41 -17.00 -17.52
CA GLY A 353 -13.26 -16.44 -18.22
C GLY A 353 -13.67 -15.31 -19.16
N GLY A 354 -12.73 -14.68 -19.82
CA GLY A 354 -12.94 -13.52 -20.68
C GLY A 354 -11.82 -12.52 -20.58
N THR A 355 -12.10 -11.23 -20.82
CA THR A 355 -11.10 -10.16 -20.76
C THR A 355 -11.40 -9.22 -19.59
N ALA A 356 -10.48 -9.13 -18.63
CA ALA A 356 -10.50 -8.21 -17.52
C ALA A 356 -9.49 -7.09 -17.75
N ASP A 357 -9.89 -5.83 -17.50
CA ASP A 357 -8.95 -4.71 -17.45
C ASP A 357 -8.50 -4.50 -16.01
N SER A 358 -7.20 -4.34 -15.80
CA SER A 358 -6.66 -4.01 -14.49
C SER A 358 -6.88 -2.54 -14.10
N PHE A 359 -7.25 -1.70 -15.04
CA PHE A 359 -7.33 -0.23 -14.87
C PHE A 359 -6.02 0.37 -14.33
N GLY A 360 -4.88 -0.25 -14.66
CA GLY A 360 -3.57 0.14 -14.13
C GLY A 360 -3.39 -0.11 -12.63
N ASP A 361 -4.28 -0.87 -12.00
CA ASP A 361 -4.20 -1.23 -10.58
C ASP A 361 -3.70 -2.67 -10.42
N HIS A 362 -2.54 -2.81 -9.75
CA HIS A 362 -1.89 -4.10 -9.53
C HIS A 362 -2.77 -5.11 -8.77
N ARG A 363 -3.62 -4.63 -7.85
CA ARG A 363 -4.50 -5.50 -7.07
C ARG A 363 -5.62 -6.09 -7.91
N ILE A 364 -6.13 -5.32 -8.87
CA ILE A 364 -7.12 -5.82 -9.83
C ILE A 364 -6.48 -6.86 -10.77
N ALA A 365 -5.27 -6.58 -11.28
CA ALA A 365 -4.54 -7.53 -12.14
C ALA A 365 -4.30 -8.87 -11.44
N MET A 366 -3.78 -8.84 -10.19
CA MET A 366 -3.52 -10.04 -9.41
C MET A 366 -4.81 -10.78 -9.01
N SER A 367 -5.88 -10.05 -8.67
CA SER A 367 -7.20 -10.64 -8.38
C SER A 367 -7.76 -11.39 -9.58
N ALA A 368 -7.68 -10.80 -10.78
CA ALA A 368 -8.12 -11.46 -12.02
C ALA A 368 -7.28 -12.71 -12.33
N ALA A 369 -5.96 -12.67 -12.03
CA ALA A 369 -5.09 -13.84 -12.19
C ALA A 369 -5.47 -15.00 -11.25
N ILE A 370 -5.79 -14.70 -9.99
CA ILE A 370 -6.26 -15.73 -9.05
C ILE A 370 -7.67 -16.25 -9.45
N ALA A 371 -8.57 -15.36 -9.88
CA ALA A 371 -9.88 -15.76 -10.40
C ALA A 371 -9.75 -16.73 -11.60
N ALA A 372 -8.73 -16.55 -12.45
CA ALA A 372 -8.47 -17.41 -13.60
C ALA A 372 -8.24 -18.90 -13.20
N THR A 373 -7.78 -19.19 -11.97
CA THR A 373 -7.56 -20.57 -11.50
C THR A 373 -8.84 -21.41 -11.39
N ILE A 374 -10.01 -20.73 -11.36
CA ILE A 374 -11.34 -21.38 -11.28
C ILE A 374 -12.22 -21.08 -12.49
N CYS A 375 -11.74 -20.32 -13.46
CA CYS A 375 -12.45 -20.09 -14.71
C CYS A 375 -12.51 -21.37 -15.57
N SER A 376 -13.52 -21.47 -16.43
CA SER A 376 -13.67 -22.59 -17.38
C SER A 376 -13.01 -22.33 -18.74
N GLN A 377 -12.71 -21.07 -19.05
CA GLN A 377 -12.08 -20.57 -20.28
C GLN A 377 -10.91 -19.65 -19.97
N PRO A 378 -9.99 -19.41 -20.92
CA PRO A 378 -8.87 -18.51 -20.72
C PRO A 378 -9.31 -17.09 -20.30
N VAL A 379 -8.44 -16.44 -19.53
CA VAL A 379 -8.57 -15.07 -19.07
C VAL A 379 -7.49 -14.21 -19.72
N ILE A 380 -7.87 -13.07 -20.29
CA ILE A 380 -6.94 -12.02 -20.73
C ILE A 380 -6.98 -10.89 -19.72
N ILE A 381 -5.82 -10.51 -19.20
CA ILE A 381 -5.69 -9.38 -18.28
C ILE A 381 -4.99 -8.25 -19.03
N LYS A 382 -5.70 -7.14 -19.26
CA LYS A 382 -5.12 -5.94 -19.85
C LYS A 382 -4.36 -5.12 -18.81
N ASN A 383 -3.31 -4.42 -19.26
CA ASN A 383 -2.45 -3.58 -18.42
C ASN A 383 -1.86 -4.36 -17.22
N ALA A 384 -1.52 -5.63 -17.42
CA ALA A 384 -1.04 -6.54 -16.37
C ALA A 384 0.33 -6.16 -15.79
N ASP A 385 1.12 -5.34 -16.49
CA ASP A 385 2.37 -4.74 -16.00
C ASP A 385 2.18 -3.81 -14.78
N SER A 386 0.95 -3.45 -14.46
CA SER A 386 0.61 -2.75 -13.21
C SER A 386 1.11 -3.47 -11.95
N VAL A 387 1.33 -4.80 -11.98
CA VAL A 387 1.91 -5.57 -10.85
C VAL A 387 3.31 -5.09 -10.45
N GLU A 388 4.07 -4.45 -11.35
CA GLU A 388 5.39 -3.89 -11.07
C GLU A 388 5.38 -2.78 -9.99
N LYS A 389 4.20 -2.23 -9.67
CA LYS A 389 4.03 -1.24 -8.60
C LYS A 389 4.21 -1.83 -7.20
N SER A 390 4.02 -3.15 -7.02
CA SER A 390 4.08 -3.78 -5.70
C SER A 390 4.60 -5.21 -5.67
N TYR A 391 4.44 -5.98 -6.74
CA TYR A 391 4.89 -7.37 -6.85
C TYR A 391 5.41 -7.67 -8.27
N PRO A 392 6.61 -7.20 -8.63
CA PRO A 392 7.14 -7.33 -9.99
C PRO A 392 7.22 -8.77 -10.49
N ASP A 393 7.57 -9.72 -9.63
CA ASP A 393 7.70 -11.15 -9.96
C ASP A 393 6.38 -11.94 -9.88
N PHE A 394 5.22 -11.29 -9.72
CA PHE A 394 3.94 -12.00 -9.50
C PHE A 394 3.64 -13.07 -10.57
N PHE A 395 3.73 -12.74 -11.85
CA PHE A 395 3.44 -13.71 -12.92
C PHE A 395 4.52 -14.79 -13.06
N LYS A 396 5.76 -14.49 -12.70
CA LYS A 396 6.84 -15.48 -12.60
C LYS A 396 6.53 -16.49 -11.50
N ASP A 397 6.14 -16.01 -10.30
CA ASP A 397 5.79 -16.88 -9.19
C ASP A 397 4.50 -17.66 -9.47
N TYR A 398 3.51 -17.02 -10.11
CA TYR A 398 2.31 -17.70 -10.60
C TYR A 398 2.65 -18.88 -11.52
N ASN A 399 3.59 -18.70 -12.47
CA ASN A 399 4.04 -19.76 -13.37
C ASN A 399 4.88 -20.82 -12.64
N ASN A 400 5.75 -20.43 -11.69
CA ASN A 400 6.51 -21.36 -10.86
C ASN A 400 5.61 -22.28 -10.01
N LEU A 401 4.43 -21.80 -9.61
CA LEU A 401 3.39 -22.59 -8.94
C LEU A 401 2.61 -23.51 -9.91
N GLY A 402 3.05 -23.62 -11.15
CA GLY A 402 2.44 -24.47 -12.17
C GLY A 402 1.32 -23.79 -12.95
N GLY A 403 1.12 -22.50 -12.79
CA GLY A 403 0.21 -21.70 -13.60
C GLY A 403 0.65 -21.62 -15.06
N ASN A 404 -0.17 -20.99 -15.88
CA ASN A 404 0.13 -20.74 -17.29
C ASN A 404 -0.32 -19.31 -17.65
N ALA A 405 0.57 -18.35 -17.39
CA ALA A 405 0.40 -16.94 -17.68
C ALA A 405 1.42 -16.51 -18.75
N ASP A 406 0.94 -16.24 -19.96
CA ASP A 406 1.73 -15.92 -21.14
C ASP A 406 1.54 -14.45 -21.53
N VAL A 407 2.66 -13.76 -21.84
CA VAL A 407 2.61 -12.39 -22.39
C VAL A 407 2.00 -12.45 -23.80
N ILE A 408 0.99 -11.61 -24.03
CA ILE A 408 0.44 -11.43 -25.37
C ILE A 408 1.13 -10.23 -26.00
N THR A 409 1.82 -10.48 -27.13
CA THR A 409 2.32 -9.43 -28.03
C THR A 409 1.31 -9.31 -29.18
N PHE A 410 0.68 -8.16 -29.35
CA PHE A 410 -0.16 -7.85 -30.52
C PHE A 410 0.67 -7.21 -31.61
#